data_9ad2e7d42c60cb6199a2e3202c15e93c
#
_entry.id   9ad2e7d42c60cb6199a2e3202c15e93c
#
_cell.length_a   1.000
_cell.length_b   1.000
_cell.length_c   1.000
_cell.angle_alpha   90.00
_cell.angle_beta   90.00
_cell.angle_gamma   90.00
#
_symmetry.space_group_name_H-M   'P 1'
#
loop_
_entity.id
_entity.type
_entity.pdbx_description
1 polymer ?
#
loop_
_entity_poly.entity_id
_entity_poly.type
_entity_poly.pdbx_seq_one_letter_code
_entity_poly.pdbx_strand_id
1 'polypeptide(L)'
;MNDATLTSWAKTLGVRVEERRLAGDRCGIYCAPLRLIILDERLAGFQRRCTLCHELIHAKHHDSGCGTQYGLKCERRCRRETALALISPVDYGMAEEVYEGNTWMMAVELGVTIQVLSDY
;
A
#
# COMPACT_ATOMS: atom_id res chain seq x y z
N MET A 1 -10.06 -2.17 -1.44
CA MET A 1 -10.30 -1.33 -0.24
C MET A 1 -10.36 0.14 -0.62
N ASN A 2 -11.29 0.86 -0.07
CA ASN A 2 -11.39 2.31 -0.27
C ASN A 2 -10.78 3.06 0.93
N ASP A 3 -10.76 4.38 0.85
CA ASP A 3 -10.16 5.22 1.91
C ASP A 3 -10.88 5.05 3.25
N ALA A 4 -12.22 4.93 3.24
CA ALA A 4 -12.98 4.73 4.46
C ALA A 4 -12.63 3.40 5.15
N THR A 5 -12.48 2.33 4.39
CA THR A 5 -12.07 1.01 4.90
C THR A 5 -10.68 1.07 5.50
N LEU A 6 -9.74 1.72 4.82
CA LEU A 6 -8.36 1.86 5.31
C LEU A 6 -8.30 2.70 6.59
N THR A 7 -9.06 3.78 6.66
CA THR A 7 -9.15 4.61 7.86
C THR A 7 -9.72 3.82 9.04
N SER A 8 -10.77 3.05 8.80
CA SER A 8 -11.36 2.18 9.81
C SER A 8 -10.38 1.12 10.31
N TRP A 9 -9.63 0.52 9.39
CA TRP A 9 -8.61 -0.47 9.73
C TRP A 9 -7.50 0.14 10.59
N ALA A 10 -7.05 1.35 10.25
CA ALA A 10 -6.06 2.05 11.08
C ALA A 10 -6.52 2.20 12.52
N LYS A 11 -7.78 2.58 12.72
CA LYS A 11 -8.38 2.68 14.06
C LYS A 11 -8.38 1.35 14.77
N THR A 12 -8.77 0.29 14.09
CA THR A 12 -8.78 -1.07 14.64
C THR A 12 -7.39 -1.50 15.10
N LEU A 13 -6.35 -1.15 14.33
CA LEU A 13 -4.97 -1.46 14.68
C LEU A 13 -4.37 -0.53 15.74
N GLY A 14 -5.07 0.52 16.14
CA GLY A 14 -4.57 1.51 17.08
C GLY A 14 -3.43 2.34 16.51
N VAL A 15 -3.47 2.63 15.21
CA VAL A 15 -2.42 3.36 14.50
C VAL A 15 -2.94 4.73 14.10
N ARG A 16 -2.13 5.77 14.36
CA ARG A 16 -2.40 7.11 13.85
C ARG A 16 -1.80 7.26 12.45
N VAL A 17 -2.46 8.06 11.63
CA VAL A 17 -2.00 8.37 10.28
C VAL A 17 -1.84 9.88 10.17
N GLU A 18 -0.64 10.33 9.80
CA GLU A 18 -0.34 11.73 9.60
C GLU A 18 0.23 11.94 8.20
N GLU A 19 0.05 13.13 7.66
CA GLU A 19 0.60 13.53 6.37
C GLU A 19 1.66 14.60 6.60
N ARG A 20 2.86 14.38 6.03
CA ARG A 20 3.99 15.28 6.14
C ARG A 20 4.84 15.20 4.88
N ARG A 21 5.68 16.19 4.67
CA ARG A 21 6.68 16.16 3.61
C ARG A 21 7.79 15.19 4.00
N LEU A 22 7.96 14.12 3.24
CA LEU A 22 9.05 13.17 3.44
C LEU A 22 10.23 13.49 2.52
N ALA A 23 11.45 13.12 2.96
CA ALA A 23 12.66 13.35 2.20
C ALA A 23 12.71 12.49 0.94
N GLY A 24 13.25 13.03 -0.14
CA GLY A 24 13.44 12.32 -1.39
C GLY A 24 12.11 11.90 -2.02
N ASP A 25 12.07 10.70 -2.54
CA ASP A 25 10.90 10.09 -3.18
C ASP A 25 10.14 9.12 -2.26
N ARG A 26 10.39 9.21 -0.97
CA ARG A 26 9.74 8.36 0.02
C ARG A 26 8.25 8.65 0.08
N CYS A 27 7.43 7.61 -0.02
CA CYS A 27 5.97 7.73 -0.02
C CYS A 27 5.37 7.63 1.37
N GLY A 28 5.91 6.74 2.21
CA GLY A 28 5.39 6.53 3.55
C GLY A 28 6.36 5.77 4.44
N ILE A 29 6.12 5.85 5.74
CA ILE A 29 6.86 5.10 6.76
C ILE A 29 5.92 4.68 7.87
N TYR A 30 6.21 3.54 8.49
CA TYR A 30 5.58 3.10 9.72
C TYR A 30 6.59 3.15 10.85
N CYS A 31 6.27 3.89 11.91
CA CYS A 31 7.08 3.96 13.11
C CYS A 31 6.44 3.10 14.20
N ALA A 32 6.97 1.90 14.41
CA ALA A 32 6.41 0.93 15.33
C ALA A 32 6.31 1.42 16.77
N PRO A 33 7.36 2.03 17.37
CA PRO A 33 7.27 2.50 18.76
C PRO A 33 6.15 3.52 19.01
N LEU A 34 5.87 4.34 18.01
CA LEU A 34 4.84 5.40 18.12
C LEU A 34 3.47 4.95 17.60
N ARG A 35 3.38 3.77 17.02
CA ARG A 35 2.16 3.31 16.33
C ARG A 35 1.66 4.40 15.39
N LEU A 36 2.56 4.88 14.55
CA LEU A 36 2.34 6.03 13.68
C LEU A 36 2.74 5.72 12.25
N ILE A 37 1.85 6.00 11.32
CA ILE A 37 2.12 5.99 9.90
C ILE A 37 2.22 7.44 9.43
N ILE A 38 3.27 7.75 8.68
CA ILE A 38 3.42 9.05 8.03
C ILE A 38 3.38 8.81 6.53
N LEU A 39 2.48 9.52 5.85
CA LEU A 39 2.36 9.50 4.40
C LEU A 39 2.89 10.82 3.85
N ASP A 40 3.54 10.76 2.68
CA ASP A 40 3.96 11.98 2.02
C ASP A 40 2.74 12.79 1.58
N GLU A 41 2.71 14.07 1.91
CA GLU A 41 1.58 14.94 1.61
C GLU A 41 1.36 15.18 0.12
N ARG A 42 2.36 14.86 -0.73
CA ARG A 42 2.29 15.03 -2.19
C ARG A 42 1.57 13.90 -2.90
N LEU A 43 1.23 12.82 -2.21
CA LEU A 43 0.62 11.64 -2.84
C LEU A 43 -0.79 11.93 -3.34
N ALA A 44 -1.08 11.54 -4.57
CA ALA A 44 -2.42 11.59 -5.13
C ALA A 44 -3.23 10.35 -4.71
N GLY A 45 -4.56 10.41 -4.91
CA GLY A 45 -5.52 9.46 -4.39
C GLY A 45 -5.13 7.99 -4.40
N PHE A 46 -4.87 7.41 -5.57
CA PHE A 46 -4.53 5.98 -5.67
C PHE A 46 -3.16 5.67 -5.08
N GLN A 47 -2.20 6.57 -5.20
CA GLN A 47 -0.88 6.40 -4.60
C GLN A 47 -0.97 6.41 -3.07
N ARG A 48 -1.79 7.31 -2.53
CA ARG A 48 -2.03 7.39 -1.09
C ARG A 48 -2.68 6.10 -0.57
N ARG A 49 -3.69 5.59 -1.26
CA ARG A 49 -4.34 4.32 -0.87
C ARG A 49 -3.36 3.16 -0.86
N CYS A 50 -2.57 3.02 -1.91
CA CYS A 50 -1.59 1.93 -1.99
C CYS A 50 -0.54 2.04 -0.88
N THR A 51 -0.02 3.23 -0.64
CA THR A 51 0.99 3.47 0.39
C THR A 51 0.42 3.24 1.78
N LEU A 52 -0.78 3.75 2.06
CA LEU A 52 -1.45 3.55 3.35
C LEU A 52 -1.70 2.07 3.61
N CYS A 53 -2.22 1.35 2.64
CA CYS A 53 -2.45 -0.09 2.76
C CYS A 53 -1.15 -0.84 3.09
N HIS A 54 -0.08 -0.52 2.38
CA HIS A 54 1.24 -1.11 2.58
C HIS A 54 1.74 -0.88 4.03
N GLU A 55 1.64 0.35 4.52
CA GLU A 55 2.10 0.69 5.87
C GLU A 55 1.19 0.09 6.95
N LEU A 56 -0.12 -0.03 6.69
CA LEU A 56 -1.03 -0.71 7.61
C LEU A 56 -0.70 -2.21 7.74
N ILE A 57 -0.26 -2.83 6.66
CA ILE A 57 0.17 -4.23 6.71
C ILE A 57 1.44 -4.38 7.56
N HIS A 58 2.40 -3.46 7.44
CA HIS A 58 3.54 -3.43 8.34
C HIS A 58 3.09 -3.29 9.80
N ALA A 59 2.14 -2.41 10.06
CA ALA A 59 1.60 -2.21 11.41
C ALA A 59 0.90 -3.46 11.93
N LYS A 60 0.12 -4.14 11.10
CA LYS A 60 -0.56 -5.40 11.43
C LYS A 60 0.43 -6.46 11.90
N HIS A 61 1.58 -6.56 11.25
CA HIS A 61 2.61 -7.53 11.58
C HIS A 61 3.61 -7.02 12.60
N HIS A 62 3.44 -5.80 13.10
CA HIS A 62 4.39 -5.16 14.02
C HIS A 62 5.82 -5.12 13.47
N ASP A 63 5.96 -4.91 12.17
CA ASP A 63 7.24 -4.94 11.51
C ASP A 63 8.14 -3.78 11.94
N SER A 64 9.43 -4.07 12.05
CA SER A 64 10.48 -3.08 12.31
C SER A 64 11.72 -3.50 11.54
N GLY A 65 12.71 -2.62 11.45
CA GLY A 65 13.98 -2.94 10.80
C GLY A 65 13.95 -2.98 9.28
N CYS A 66 13.03 -2.24 8.64
CA CYS A 66 13.02 -2.07 7.19
C CYS A 66 14.37 -1.55 6.70
N GLY A 67 14.90 -2.16 5.62
CA GLY A 67 16.22 -1.83 5.09
C GLY A 67 17.32 -2.80 5.50
N THR A 68 17.07 -3.68 6.46
CA THR A 68 17.95 -4.79 6.79
C THR A 68 17.59 -6.02 5.95
N GLN A 69 18.43 -7.06 5.98
CA GLN A 69 18.12 -8.31 5.30
C GLN A 69 16.85 -8.95 5.87
N TYR A 70 16.61 -8.85 7.15
CA TYR A 70 15.36 -9.29 7.79
C TYR A 70 14.19 -8.43 7.33
N GLY A 71 14.41 -7.12 7.21
CA GLY A 71 13.41 -6.18 6.70
C GLY A 71 13.01 -6.43 5.26
N LEU A 72 13.89 -6.99 4.42
CA LEU A 72 13.58 -7.34 3.03
C LEU A 72 12.51 -8.43 2.94
N LYS A 73 12.52 -9.41 3.83
CA LYS A 73 11.46 -10.44 3.88
C LYS A 73 10.13 -9.84 4.27
N CYS A 74 10.13 -8.96 5.27
CA CYS A 74 8.94 -8.24 5.68
C CYS A 74 8.40 -7.40 4.52
N GLU A 75 9.28 -6.72 3.80
CA GLU A 75 8.90 -5.88 2.67
C GLU A 75 8.26 -6.68 1.54
N ARG A 76 8.84 -7.82 1.17
CA ARG A 76 8.26 -8.71 0.14
C ARG A 76 6.89 -9.22 0.53
N ARG A 77 6.73 -9.62 1.78
CA ARG A 77 5.44 -10.08 2.31
C ARG A 77 4.42 -8.95 2.26
N CYS A 78 4.78 -7.78 2.71
CA CYS A 78 3.89 -6.63 2.72
C CYS A 78 3.46 -6.21 1.32
N ARG A 79 4.37 -6.22 0.36
CA ARG A 79 4.04 -5.90 -1.03
C ARG A 79 3.04 -6.89 -1.60
N ARG A 80 3.23 -8.18 -1.36
CA ARG A 80 2.30 -9.21 -1.82
C ARG A 80 0.94 -9.07 -1.16
N GLU A 81 0.91 -8.89 0.17
CA GLU A 81 -0.34 -8.73 0.89
C GLU A 81 -1.09 -7.46 0.47
N THR A 82 -0.36 -6.39 0.20
CA THR A 82 -0.95 -5.14 -0.32
C THR A 82 -1.66 -5.37 -1.64
N ALA A 83 -1.00 -6.04 -2.57
CA ALA A 83 -1.60 -6.36 -3.87
C ALA A 83 -2.85 -7.21 -3.71
N LEU A 84 -2.81 -8.23 -2.86
CA LEU A 84 -3.96 -9.10 -2.61
C LEU A 84 -5.10 -8.37 -1.90
N ALA A 85 -4.80 -7.39 -1.07
CA ALA A 85 -5.81 -6.61 -0.38
C ALA A 85 -6.51 -5.59 -1.29
N LEU A 86 -5.78 -5.02 -2.24
CA LEU A 86 -6.28 -3.93 -3.09
C LEU A 86 -6.88 -4.40 -4.42
N ILE A 87 -6.50 -5.58 -4.90
CA ILE A 87 -6.95 -6.09 -6.19
C ILE A 87 -7.75 -7.37 -5.96
N SER A 88 -9.01 -7.37 -6.42
CA SER A 88 -9.80 -8.59 -6.41
C SER A 88 -9.50 -9.43 -7.66
N PRO A 89 -9.51 -10.77 -7.55
CA PRO A 89 -9.29 -11.64 -8.71
C PRO A 89 -10.28 -11.40 -9.86
N VAL A 90 -11.53 -11.10 -9.54
CA VAL A 90 -12.57 -10.81 -10.54
C VAL A 90 -12.25 -9.54 -11.30
N ASP A 91 -11.92 -8.46 -10.57
CA ASP A 91 -11.59 -7.18 -11.19
C ASP A 91 -10.31 -7.27 -12.02
N TYR A 92 -9.31 -8.01 -11.54
CA TYR A 92 -8.09 -8.26 -12.29
C TYR A 92 -8.38 -8.97 -13.61
N GLY A 93 -9.15 -10.06 -13.56
CA GLY A 93 -9.50 -10.83 -14.76
C GLY A 93 -10.26 -9.99 -15.78
N MET A 94 -11.19 -9.15 -15.32
CA MET A 94 -11.94 -8.26 -16.20
C MET A 94 -11.05 -7.20 -16.86
N ALA A 95 -10.15 -6.61 -16.08
CA ALA A 95 -9.23 -5.61 -16.61
C ALA A 95 -8.26 -6.23 -17.62
N GLU A 96 -7.75 -7.43 -17.33
CA GLU A 96 -6.87 -8.17 -18.24
C GLU A 96 -7.56 -8.43 -19.57
N GLU A 97 -8.80 -8.84 -19.54
CA GLU A 97 -9.58 -9.12 -20.75
C GLU A 97 -9.84 -7.85 -21.56
N VAL A 98 -10.26 -6.76 -20.89
CA VAL A 98 -10.61 -5.50 -21.56
C VAL A 98 -9.37 -4.83 -22.16
N TYR A 99 -8.25 -4.83 -21.45
CA TYR A 99 -7.05 -4.09 -21.85
C TYR A 99 -5.94 -4.97 -22.43
N GLU A 100 -6.23 -6.25 -22.64
CA GLU A 100 -5.33 -7.20 -23.30
C GLU A 100 -3.91 -7.19 -22.70
N GLY A 101 -3.83 -7.08 -21.36
CA GLY A 101 -2.57 -7.08 -20.65
C GLY A 101 -1.81 -5.76 -20.67
N ASN A 102 -2.41 -4.68 -21.14
CA ASN A 102 -1.79 -3.36 -21.06
C ASN A 102 -1.69 -2.93 -19.60
N THR A 103 -0.50 -3.02 -19.04
CA THR A 103 -0.24 -2.82 -17.61
C THR A 103 -0.67 -1.45 -17.12
N TRP A 104 -0.36 -0.40 -17.88
CA TRP A 104 -0.69 0.96 -17.47
C TRP A 104 -2.21 1.17 -17.39
N MET A 105 -2.94 0.73 -18.41
CA MET A 105 -4.40 0.88 -18.45
C MET A 105 -5.08 0.03 -17.39
N MET A 106 -4.56 -1.17 -17.14
CA MET A 106 -5.07 -2.03 -16.07
C MET A 106 -4.89 -1.38 -14.70
N ALA A 107 -3.71 -0.80 -14.45
CA ALA A 107 -3.45 -0.12 -13.17
C ALA A 107 -4.41 1.06 -12.96
N VAL A 108 -4.64 1.86 -13.99
CA VAL A 108 -5.60 2.98 -13.94
C VAL A 108 -7.00 2.47 -13.63
N GLU A 109 -7.45 1.45 -14.32
CA GLU A 109 -8.79 0.87 -14.11
C GLU A 109 -8.96 0.31 -12.70
N LEU A 110 -7.94 -0.39 -12.21
CA LEU A 110 -7.97 -0.98 -10.88
C LEU A 110 -7.72 0.04 -9.75
N GLY A 111 -7.32 1.25 -10.11
CA GLY A 111 -7.05 2.31 -9.13
C GLY A 111 -5.84 2.02 -8.25
N VAL A 112 -4.82 1.38 -8.80
CA VAL A 112 -3.59 1.03 -8.08
C VAL A 112 -2.37 1.52 -8.85
N THR A 113 -1.22 1.50 -8.19
CA THR A 113 0.06 1.81 -8.84
C THR A 113 0.49 0.63 -9.72
N ILE A 114 1.36 0.90 -10.68
CA ILE A 114 1.96 -0.15 -11.50
C ILE A 114 2.72 -1.15 -10.62
N GLN A 115 3.36 -0.67 -9.56
CA GLN A 115 4.08 -1.52 -8.63
C GLN A 115 3.14 -2.53 -7.95
N VAL A 116 2.00 -2.06 -7.45
CA VAL A 116 1.00 -2.94 -6.82
C VAL A 116 0.46 -3.96 -7.82
N LEU A 117 0.17 -3.54 -9.04
CA LEU A 117 -0.26 -4.46 -10.08
C LEU A 117 0.81 -5.50 -10.38
N SER A 118 2.07 -5.09 -10.46
CA SER A 118 3.20 -5.99 -10.68
C SER A 118 3.39 -7.00 -9.56
N ASP A 119 3.09 -6.61 -8.33
CA ASP A 119 3.21 -7.46 -7.15
C ASP A 119 2.05 -8.47 -7.02
N TYR A 120 0.98 -8.23 -7.76
CA TYR A 120 -0.17 -9.14 -7.78
C TYR A 120 0.16 -10.40 -8.60
#